data_b3169f010c89a7202d4a17bb707dcd1a
#
_entry.id   b3169f010c89a7202d4a17bb707dcd1a
#
_cell.length_a   1.000
_cell.length_b   1.000
_cell.length_c   1.000
_cell.angle_alpha   90.00
_cell.angle_beta   90.00
_cell.angle_gamma   90.00
#
_symmetry.space_group_name_H-M   'P 1'
#
loop_
_entity.id
_entity.type
_entity.pdbx_description
1 polymer ?
#
loop_
_entity_poly.entity_id
_entity_poly.type
_entity_poly.pdbx_seq_one_letter_code
_entity_poly.pdbx_strand_id
1 'polypeptide(L)'
;MNEKYNFGEIESKWQQIWSDENAFKTSDDNSKEKYYTLEMFPYPSGKLHMGHVRNYSIGDAIARFKRMKGFNVLHPMGWDSFGLPAENAAIKNGIHPAIWTDSNIAEMRKQLSALGFSYDWDREVATCKEDYYRWMQWLFIQFQKKGLAYKKENPVNWCPSCKTVLANEQVVEGACERCHTPVTKKHLSQWYLKITDYADALLEDLDKLDGWPNKVKLMQKNWIGKSTGAEIRFQIDGTDNALNVYTTRCDTVYGVTFMVMAPEHPYVKELTVGTEYEEATNEYIAECAHNSEIERVSLTKEKTGVFIGRYCINPFTGKKIPIYISDYVLMDYGTGAVMAVPAHDQRDFEFAKKFGLDIIPVVDVNDPEVDLYDLKEAAPAEGKLINSGEFNGLDNLKSIPKVIDYIEEKGIGKKSINFKLRDWLISRQRYWGCPIPMVYCDECGWVPEKEENLPVKLPTDIEFTGKGESPIATSSTFIDTTCPCCGKPARREIDTMDTFVDSSWYFLRYCDPRNDKKPFDRDKVDYWMNVDQYIGGVE
;
A
#
# COMPACT_ATOMS: atom_id res chain seq x y z
N MET A 1 -51.90 33.91 4.34
CA MET A 1 -50.43 33.62 4.27
C MET A 1 -50.16 32.42 5.17
N ASN A 2 -49.58 31.34 4.65
CA ASN A 2 -49.13 30.24 5.52
C ASN A 2 -48.03 30.78 6.44
N GLU A 3 -48.31 30.83 7.72
CA GLU A 3 -47.36 31.33 8.75
C GLU A 3 -46.17 30.39 8.96
N LYS A 4 -46.16 29.21 8.33
CA LYS A 4 -45.07 28.22 8.45
C LYS A 4 -44.42 27.99 7.09
N TYR A 5 -43.10 27.95 7.11
CA TYR A 5 -42.27 27.54 5.97
C TYR A 5 -42.62 26.10 5.58
N ASN A 6 -43.21 25.91 4.40
CA ASN A 6 -43.54 24.59 3.86
C ASN A 6 -42.32 24.07 3.05
N PHE A 7 -41.35 23.46 3.75
CA PHE A 7 -40.13 22.97 3.15
C PHE A 7 -40.40 21.96 2.02
N GLY A 8 -41.33 21.06 2.14
CA GLY A 8 -41.61 20.03 1.14
C GLY A 8 -42.01 20.60 -0.23
N GLU A 9 -42.87 21.62 -0.26
CA GLU A 9 -43.30 22.29 -1.51
C GLU A 9 -42.17 23.18 -2.06
N ILE A 10 -41.48 23.92 -1.19
CA ILE A 10 -40.48 24.91 -1.59
C ILE A 10 -39.23 24.20 -2.12
N GLU A 11 -38.75 23.17 -1.44
CA GLU A 11 -37.59 22.41 -1.85
C GLU A 11 -37.82 21.68 -3.17
N SER A 12 -38.93 20.97 -3.31
CA SER A 12 -39.29 20.28 -4.55
C SER A 12 -39.40 21.24 -5.74
N LYS A 13 -40.02 22.44 -5.51
CA LYS A 13 -40.13 23.48 -6.53
C LYS A 13 -38.74 23.94 -7.03
N TRP A 14 -37.85 24.25 -6.10
CA TRP A 14 -36.53 24.78 -6.47
C TRP A 14 -35.65 23.72 -7.09
N GLN A 15 -35.70 22.48 -6.61
CA GLN A 15 -34.97 21.37 -7.23
C GLN A 15 -35.41 21.14 -8.67
N GLN A 16 -36.73 21.25 -8.96
CA GLN A 16 -37.23 21.16 -10.32
C GLN A 16 -36.74 22.32 -11.19
N ILE A 17 -36.82 23.56 -10.70
CA ILE A 17 -36.30 24.74 -11.43
C ILE A 17 -34.84 24.60 -11.74
N TRP A 18 -33.99 24.22 -10.76
CA TRP A 18 -32.56 24.04 -10.99
C TRP A 18 -32.26 22.94 -12.01
N SER A 19 -33.04 21.87 -12.01
CA SER A 19 -32.93 20.79 -12.99
C SER A 19 -33.29 21.29 -14.40
N ASP A 20 -34.40 21.99 -14.56
CA ASP A 20 -34.92 22.47 -15.85
C ASP A 20 -33.98 23.53 -16.48
N GLU A 21 -33.42 24.39 -15.64
CA GLU A 21 -32.49 25.44 -16.06
C GLU A 21 -31.04 24.96 -16.18
N ASN A 22 -30.72 23.71 -15.83
CA ASN A 22 -29.35 23.22 -15.69
C ASN A 22 -28.46 24.16 -14.86
N ALA A 23 -29.00 24.67 -13.74
CA ALA A 23 -28.43 25.79 -12.97
C ALA A 23 -27.01 25.54 -12.46
N PHE A 24 -26.59 24.30 -12.35
CA PHE A 24 -25.29 23.90 -11.80
C PHE A 24 -24.33 23.34 -12.85
N LYS A 25 -24.73 23.40 -14.13
CA LYS A 25 -23.88 22.95 -15.22
C LYS A 25 -22.57 23.74 -15.26
N THR A 26 -21.47 23.03 -15.33
CA THR A 26 -20.13 23.60 -15.50
C THR A 26 -20.00 24.25 -16.88
N SER A 27 -19.51 25.47 -16.93
CA SER A 27 -19.31 26.17 -18.20
C SER A 27 -18.03 25.69 -18.91
N ASP A 28 -18.07 25.62 -20.24
CA ASP A 28 -16.88 25.40 -21.06
C ASP A 28 -16.11 26.72 -21.36
N ASP A 29 -16.52 27.83 -20.72
CA ASP A 29 -15.87 29.14 -20.86
C ASP A 29 -14.62 29.22 -19.98
N ASN A 30 -13.47 28.97 -20.58
CA ASN A 30 -12.16 28.99 -19.90
C ASN A 30 -11.63 30.41 -19.63
N SER A 31 -12.39 31.47 -20.00
CA SER A 31 -12.01 32.86 -19.69
C SER A 31 -12.29 33.25 -18.24
N LYS A 32 -13.15 32.48 -17.54
CA LYS A 32 -13.50 32.71 -16.15
C LYS A 32 -12.48 32.03 -15.23
N GLU A 33 -12.28 32.64 -14.06
CA GLU A 33 -11.53 31.99 -12.99
C GLU A 33 -12.24 30.71 -12.53
N LYS A 34 -11.52 29.61 -12.53
CA LYS A 34 -12.07 28.29 -12.17
C LYS A 34 -12.08 28.06 -10.67
N TYR A 35 -13.00 27.21 -10.23
CA TYR A 35 -12.94 26.62 -8.91
C TYR A 35 -13.39 25.17 -8.94
N TYR A 36 -12.51 24.24 -8.59
CA TYR A 36 -12.79 22.83 -8.59
C TYR A 36 -13.04 22.34 -7.14
N THR A 37 -14.30 22.15 -6.78
CA THR A 37 -14.72 21.49 -5.54
C THR A 37 -14.87 20.02 -5.80
N LEU A 38 -14.01 19.21 -5.20
CA LEU A 38 -14.03 17.76 -5.30
C LEU A 38 -14.38 17.15 -3.96
N GLU A 39 -15.24 16.17 -3.99
CA GLU A 39 -15.60 15.34 -2.85
C GLU A 39 -15.23 13.89 -3.11
N MET A 40 -14.89 13.15 -2.06
CA MET A 40 -14.71 11.71 -2.17
C MET A 40 -16.03 11.08 -2.59
N PHE A 41 -16.07 10.48 -3.77
CA PHE A 41 -17.28 9.83 -4.27
C PHE A 41 -17.60 8.56 -3.47
N PRO A 42 -18.90 8.26 -3.29
CA PRO A 42 -19.32 7.18 -2.41
C PRO A 42 -19.24 5.80 -3.07
N TYR A 43 -19.12 4.77 -2.23
CA TYR A 43 -19.41 3.39 -2.63
C TYR A 43 -20.92 3.16 -2.67
N PRO A 44 -21.51 2.74 -3.80
CA PRO A 44 -22.95 2.46 -3.89
C PRO A 44 -23.30 1.08 -3.32
N SER A 45 -23.00 0.87 -2.03
CA SER A 45 -23.24 -0.40 -1.33
C SER A 45 -24.50 -0.40 -0.46
N GLY A 46 -25.24 0.71 -0.43
CA GLY A 46 -26.46 0.87 0.36
C GLY A 46 -27.05 2.27 0.23
N LYS A 47 -27.67 2.76 1.30
CA LYS A 47 -28.23 4.12 1.37
C LYS A 47 -27.21 5.12 1.90
N LEU A 48 -27.43 6.41 1.63
CA LEU A 48 -26.67 7.49 2.26
C LEU A 48 -26.83 7.45 3.79
N HIS A 49 -25.79 7.82 4.49
CA HIS A 49 -25.79 8.03 5.94
C HIS A 49 -25.31 9.45 6.29
N MET A 50 -25.44 9.83 7.56
CA MET A 50 -25.12 11.20 8.01
C MET A 50 -23.69 11.63 7.71
N GLY A 51 -22.73 10.70 7.62
CA GLY A 51 -21.37 10.99 7.19
C GLY A 51 -21.30 11.55 5.77
N HIS A 52 -22.05 10.94 4.83
CA HIS A 52 -22.20 11.46 3.47
C HIS A 52 -22.83 12.85 3.47
N VAL A 53 -23.92 13.04 4.23
CA VAL A 53 -24.61 14.35 4.31
C VAL A 53 -23.65 15.43 4.81
N ARG A 54 -22.90 15.16 5.88
CA ARG A 54 -21.91 16.09 6.42
C ARG A 54 -20.85 16.45 5.38
N ASN A 55 -20.26 15.45 4.75
CA ASN A 55 -19.18 15.63 3.79
C ASN A 55 -19.64 16.50 2.61
N TYR A 56 -20.73 16.12 2.00
CA TYR A 56 -21.25 16.74 0.76
C TYR A 56 -21.89 18.11 1.02
N SER A 57 -22.47 18.35 2.21
CA SER A 57 -22.99 19.69 2.56
C SER A 57 -21.88 20.72 2.67
N ILE A 58 -20.67 20.33 3.11
CA ILE A 58 -19.54 21.25 3.20
C ILE A 58 -19.09 21.65 1.79
N GLY A 59 -18.94 20.68 0.88
CA GLY A 59 -18.57 20.94 -0.51
C GLY A 59 -19.61 21.76 -1.26
N ASP A 60 -20.90 21.42 -1.09
CA ASP A 60 -21.99 22.17 -1.71
C ASP A 60 -22.04 23.63 -1.27
N ALA A 61 -21.85 23.91 0.02
CA ALA A 61 -21.81 25.27 0.53
C ALA A 61 -20.67 26.09 -0.11
N ILE A 62 -19.48 25.47 -0.26
CA ILE A 62 -18.33 26.09 -0.91
C ILE A 62 -18.60 26.32 -2.41
N ALA A 63 -19.11 25.30 -3.12
CA ALA A 63 -19.41 25.38 -4.54
C ALA A 63 -20.43 26.49 -4.83
N ARG A 64 -21.53 26.59 -4.06
CA ARG A 64 -22.51 27.66 -4.17
C ARG A 64 -21.92 29.03 -3.90
N PHE A 65 -21.13 29.17 -2.83
CA PHE A 65 -20.47 30.44 -2.52
C PHE A 65 -19.56 30.88 -3.66
N LYS A 66 -18.78 30.00 -4.25
CA LYS A 66 -17.89 30.31 -5.35
C LYS A 66 -18.66 30.69 -6.64
N ARG A 67 -19.76 30.01 -6.95
CA ARG A 67 -20.66 30.41 -8.05
C ARG A 67 -21.21 31.82 -7.85
N MET A 68 -21.66 32.15 -6.63
CA MET A 68 -22.14 33.51 -6.28
C MET A 68 -21.04 34.56 -6.44
N LYS A 69 -19.76 34.19 -6.31
CA LYS A 69 -18.62 35.07 -6.55
C LYS A 69 -18.24 35.18 -8.03
N GLY A 70 -18.91 34.45 -8.93
CA GLY A 70 -18.67 34.52 -10.38
C GLY A 70 -17.65 33.52 -10.93
N PHE A 71 -17.13 32.62 -10.10
CA PHE A 71 -16.24 31.56 -10.56
C PHE A 71 -16.97 30.58 -11.51
N ASN A 72 -16.20 30.00 -12.43
CA ASN A 72 -16.61 28.80 -13.14
C ASN A 72 -16.35 27.60 -12.20
N VAL A 73 -17.39 26.97 -11.69
CA VAL A 73 -17.27 25.94 -10.66
C VAL A 73 -17.49 24.55 -11.25
N LEU A 74 -16.47 23.71 -11.11
CA LEU A 74 -16.58 22.26 -11.30
C LEU A 74 -16.93 21.58 -9.97
N HIS A 75 -18.14 21.05 -9.86
CA HIS A 75 -18.66 20.33 -8.70
C HIS A 75 -19.31 19.03 -9.17
N PRO A 76 -18.52 17.99 -9.48
CA PRO A 76 -19.00 16.73 -10.01
C PRO A 76 -19.40 15.76 -8.91
N MET A 77 -20.17 14.72 -9.27
CA MET A 77 -20.45 13.57 -8.44
C MET A 77 -20.33 12.29 -9.27
N GLY A 78 -20.03 11.18 -8.61
CA GLY A 78 -19.92 9.87 -9.24
C GLY A 78 -19.92 8.74 -8.21
N TRP A 79 -19.51 7.56 -8.66
CA TRP A 79 -19.66 6.32 -7.90
C TRP A 79 -18.40 5.48 -7.99
N ASP A 80 -17.80 5.18 -6.85
CA ASP A 80 -16.79 4.14 -6.73
C ASP A 80 -17.52 2.81 -6.64
N SER A 81 -17.82 2.22 -7.80
CA SER A 81 -18.89 1.25 -7.96
C SER A 81 -18.44 -0.18 -8.20
N PHE A 82 -17.14 -0.43 -8.31
CA PHE A 82 -16.54 -1.76 -8.20
C PHE A 82 -16.30 -2.13 -6.73
N GLY A 83 -16.01 -3.39 -6.48
CA GLY A 83 -15.47 -3.84 -5.21
C GLY A 83 -16.29 -4.86 -4.45
N LEU A 84 -15.63 -5.39 -3.45
CA LEU A 84 -16.07 -6.49 -2.61
C LEU A 84 -17.40 -6.22 -1.86
N PRO A 85 -17.69 -5.01 -1.34
CA PRO A 85 -18.96 -4.79 -0.65
C PRO A 85 -20.18 -5.02 -1.55
N ALA A 86 -20.13 -4.53 -2.79
CA ALA A 86 -21.20 -4.72 -3.76
C ALA A 86 -21.31 -6.18 -4.20
N GLU A 87 -20.19 -6.85 -4.46
CA GLU A 87 -20.17 -8.27 -4.81
C GLU A 87 -20.73 -9.14 -3.68
N ASN A 88 -20.30 -8.96 -2.44
CA ASN A 88 -20.77 -9.73 -1.30
C ASN A 88 -22.27 -9.50 -1.03
N ALA A 89 -22.73 -8.27 -1.15
CA ALA A 89 -24.17 -7.95 -0.99
C ALA A 89 -25.00 -8.60 -2.10
N ALA A 90 -24.53 -8.56 -3.33
CA ALA A 90 -25.18 -9.20 -4.47
C ALA A 90 -25.25 -10.73 -4.32
N ILE A 91 -24.16 -11.37 -3.94
CA ILE A 91 -24.12 -12.82 -3.65
C ILE A 91 -25.10 -13.18 -2.54
N LYS A 92 -25.09 -12.44 -1.43
CA LYS A 92 -25.97 -12.67 -0.29
C LYS A 92 -27.46 -12.58 -0.67
N ASN A 93 -27.80 -11.67 -1.58
CA ASN A 93 -29.18 -11.45 -2.02
C ASN A 93 -29.56 -12.27 -3.27
N GLY A 94 -28.63 -13.06 -3.84
CA GLY A 94 -28.88 -13.85 -5.06
C GLY A 94 -29.10 -12.97 -6.31
N ILE A 95 -28.49 -11.80 -6.37
CA ILE A 95 -28.65 -10.81 -7.44
C ILE A 95 -27.29 -10.60 -8.12
N HIS A 96 -27.27 -10.35 -9.41
CA HIS A 96 -26.04 -10.03 -10.12
C HIS A 96 -25.44 -8.69 -9.63
N PRO A 97 -24.11 -8.57 -9.37
CA PRO A 97 -23.49 -7.35 -8.83
C PRO A 97 -23.78 -6.08 -9.63
N ALA A 98 -23.83 -6.16 -10.96
CA ALA A 98 -24.17 -5.00 -11.80
C ALA A 98 -25.58 -4.47 -11.51
N ILE A 99 -26.58 -5.37 -11.39
CA ILE A 99 -27.97 -4.99 -11.10
C ILE A 99 -28.08 -4.38 -9.71
N TRP A 100 -27.43 -5.00 -8.72
CA TRP A 100 -27.38 -4.48 -7.35
C TRP A 100 -26.75 -3.09 -7.30
N THR A 101 -25.60 -2.91 -7.94
CA THR A 101 -24.88 -1.64 -8.00
C THR A 101 -25.69 -0.55 -8.69
N ASP A 102 -26.29 -0.84 -9.85
CA ASP A 102 -27.12 0.12 -10.57
C ASP A 102 -28.36 0.56 -9.76
N SER A 103 -28.98 -0.37 -9.04
CA SER A 103 -30.11 -0.06 -8.14
C SER A 103 -29.68 0.87 -7.00
N ASN A 104 -28.52 0.61 -6.39
CA ASN A 104 -28.00 1.47 -5.33
C ASN A 104 -27.59 2.86 -5.84
N ILE A 105 -26.95 2.94 -7.01
CA ILE A 105 -26.61 4.23 -7.65
C ILE A 105 -27.89 5.05 -7.86
N ALA A 106 -28.94 4.45 -8.41
CA ALA A 106 -30.21 5.13 -8.65
C ALA A 106 -30.84 5.65 -7.34
N GLU A 107 -30.84 4.84 -6.29
CA GLU A 107 -31.38 5.24 -4.97
C GLU A 107 -30.54 6.35 -4.32
N MET A 108 -29.21 6.20 -4.29
CA MET A 108 -28.33 7.23 -3.71
C MET A 108 -28.39 8.54 -4.50
N ARG A 109 -28.47 8.48 -5.83
CA ARG A 109 -28.66 9.66 -6.69
C ARG A 109 -29.94 10.39 -6.34
N LYS A 110 -31.04 9.65 -6.15
CA LYS A 110 -32.34 10.21 -5.70
C LYS A 110 -32.19 10.89 -4.34
N GLN A 111 -31.48 10.28 -3.40
CA GLN A 111 -31.25 10.85 -2.07
C GLN A 111 -30.41 12.13 -2.14
N LEU A 112 -29.31 12.14 -2.94
CA LEU A 112 -28.49 13.34 -3.15
C LEU A 112 -29.26 14.47 -3.83
N SER A 113 -30.11 14.13 -4.80
CA SER A 113 -30.98 15.10 -5.45
C SER A 113 -32.00 15.71 -4.49
N ALA A 114 -32.56 14.90 -3.57
CA ALA A 114 -33.49 15.37 -2.55
C ALA A 114 -32.83 16.30 -1.51
N LEU A 115 -31.52 16.18 -1.30
CA LEU A 115 -30.74 17.12 -0.48
C LEU A 115 -30.49 18.45 -1.20
N GLY A 116 -30.77 18.52 -2.51
CA GLY A 116 -30.67 19.73 -3.32
C GLY A 116 -29.22 20.17 -3.59
N PHE A 117 -28.25 19.28 -3.56
CA PHE A 117 -26.86 19.60 -3.83
C PHE A 117 -26.62 20.10 -5.26
N SER A 118 -25.68 21.03 -5.41
CA SER A 118 -25.40 21.71 -6.66
C SER A 118 -24.38 20.95 -7.55
N TYR A 119 -24.61 19.66 -7.74
CA TYR A 119 -23.78 18.83 -8.61
C TYR A 119 -24.06 19.06 -10.09
N ASP A 120 -22.99 19.02 -10.89
CA ASP A 120 -23.09 18.89 -12.34
C ASP A 120 -23.23 17.41 -12.72
N TRP A 121 -24.47 16.94 -12.84
CA TRP A 121 -24.80 15.55 -13.17
C TRP A 121 -24.40 15.14 -14.61
N ASP A 122 -24.15 16.11 -15.51
CA ASP A 122 -23.61 15.81 -16.84
C ASP A 122 -22.19 15.23 -16.76
N ARG A 123 -21.50 15.46 -15.64
CA ARG A 123 -20.17 14.94 -15.36
C ARG A 123 -20.13 13.70 -14.47
N GLU A 124 -21.28 13.10 -14.22
CA GLU A 124 -21.36 11.86 -13.44
C GLU A 124 -20.54 10.73 -14.07
N VAL A 125 -19.76 10.02 -13.25
CA VAL A 125 -19.01 8.82 -13.63
C VAL A 125 -19.31 7.67 -12.68
N ALA A 126 -19.13 6.43 -13.16
CA ALA A 126 -19.19 5.25 -12.31
C ALA A 126 -18.06 4.30 -12.71
N THR A 127 -17.25 3.90 -11.76
CA THR A 127 -16.03 3.12 -12.05
C THR A 127 -16.32 1.77 -12.70
N CYS A 128 -17.50 1.18 -12.46
CA CYS A 128 -17.94 -0.08 -13.07
C CYS A 128 -18.48 0.03 -14.49
N LYS A 129 -18.60 1.24 -15.05
CA LYS A 129 -19.09 1.43 -16.41
C LYS A 129 -17.97 1.35 -17.43
N GLU A 130 -18.29 0.77 -18.61
CA GLU A 130 -17.33 0.52 -19.67
C GLU A 130 -16.62 1.79 -20.17
N ASP A 131 -17.29 2.94 -20.18
CA ASP A 131 -16.77 4.24 -20.56
C ASP A 131 -15.77 4.82 -19.54
N TYR A 132 -15.74 4.28 -18.33
CA TYR A 132 -14.74 4.59 -17.31
C TYR A 132 -13.62 3.56 -17.30
N TYR A 133 -13.92 2.26 -17.06
CA TYR A 133 -12.86 1.29 -16.81
C TYR A 133 -12.05 0.90 -18.06
N ARG A 134 -12.55 1.16 -19.29
CA ARG A 134 -11.71 1.03 -20.50
C ARG A 134 -10.44 1.87 -20.40
N TRP A 135 -10.53 3.05 -19.79
CA TRP A 135 -9.40 3.95 -19.60
C TRP A 135 -8.49 3.50 -18.49
N MET A 136 -9.04 2.83 -17.47
CA MET A 136 -8.24 2.17 -16.45
C MET A 136 -7.41 1.04 -17.05
N GLN A 137 -8.01 0.23 -17.90
CA GLN A 137 -7.32 -0.82 -18.64
C GLN A 137 -6.25 -0.24 -19.57
N TRP A 138 -6.56 0.84 -20.26
CA TRP A 138 -5.59 1.54 -21.09
C TRP A 138 -4.41 2.06 -20.27
N LEU A 139 -4.64 2.69 -19.13
CA LEU A 139 -3.59 3.13 -18.20
C LEU A 139 -2.72 1.97 -17.74
N PHE A 140 -3.31 0.85 -17.36
CA PHE A 140 -2.56 -0.34 -17.00
C PHE A 140 -1.62 -0.81 -18.13
N ILE A 141 -2.10 -0.84 -19.37
CA ILE A 141 -1.28 -1.19 -20.53
C ILE A 141 -0.12 -0.19 -20.70
N GLN A 142 -0.36 1.12 -20.51
CA GLN A 142 0.73 2.11 -20.56
C GLN A 142 1.75 1.90 -19.44
N PHE A 143 1.30 1.56 -18.23
CA PHE A 143 2.20 1.24 -17.12
C PHE A 143 3.01 -0.03 -17.41
N GLN A 144 2.39 -1.06 -17.97
CA GLN A 144 3.09 -2.30 -18.36
C GLN A 144 4.16 -2.03 -19.44
N LYS A 145 3.83 -1.23 -20.49
CA LYS A 145 4.78 -0.82 -21.53
C LYS A 145 5.99 -0.04 -20.96
N LYS A 146 5.80 0.68 -19.86
CA LYS A 146 6.86 1.43 -19.17
C LYS A 146 7.59 0.61 -18.09
N GLY A 147 7.25 -0.65 -17.89
CA GLY A 147 7.81 -1.49 -16.84
C GLY A 147 7.34 -1.13 -15.41
N LEU A 148 6.31 -0.29 -15.29
CA LEU A 148 5.70 0.09 -14.01
C LEU A 148 4.64 -0.91 -13.53
N ALA A 149 4.03 -1.67 -14.44
CA ALA A 149 3.18 -2.81 -14.09
C ALA A 149 3.92 -4.10 -14.44
N TYR A 150 4.05 -5.01 -13.48
CA TYR A 150 4.78 -6.26 -13.63
C TYR A 150 4.14 -7.38 -12.84
N LYS A 151 4.40 -8.64 -13.24
CA LYS A 151 3.90 -9.84 -12.56
C LYS A 151 5.03 -10.54 -11.84
N LYS A 152 4.80 -10.93 -10.58
CA LYS A 152 5.79 -11.60 -9.73
C LYS A 152 5.10 -12.66 -8.87
N GLU A 153 5.75 -13.79 -8.70
CA GLU A 153 5.39 -14.78 -7.69
C GLU A 153 5.96 -14.36 -6.34
N ASN A 154 5.09 -14.26 -5.34
CA ASN A 154 5.48 -13.81 -4.00
C ASN A 154 4.52 -14.36 -2.95
N PRO A 155 4.95 -14.52 -1.69
CA PRO A 155 4.02 -14.68 -0.57
C PRO A 155 3.15 -13.42 -0.46
N VAL A 156 1.84 -13.58 -0.57
CA VAL A 156 0.87 -12.49 -0.49
C VAL A 156 -0.06 -12.67 0.69
N ASN A 157 -0.60 -11.57 1.21
CA ASN A 157 -1.62 -11.62 2.25
C ASN A 157 -2.91 -12.19 1.66
N TRP A 158 -3.39 -13.27 2.24
CA TRP A 158 -4.59 -13.97 1.80
C TRP A 158 -5.66 -13.94 2.90
N CYS A 159 -6.84 -13.46 2.58
CA CYS A 159 -8.00 -13.58 3.48
C CYS A 159 -8.75 -14.87 3.19
N PRO A 160 -8.75 -15.87 4.11
CA PRO A 160 -9.43 -17.15 3.86
C PRO A 160 -10.95 -17.05 3.87
N SER A 161 -11.53 -16.05 4.53
CA SER A 161 -12.97 -15.78 4.54
C SER A 161 -13.41 -15.05 3.27
N CYS A 162 -12.73 -13.97 2.92
CA CYS A 162 -13.00 -13.23 1.68
C CYS A 162 -12.49 -13.94 0.44
N LYS A 163 -11.60 -14.92 0.57
CA LYS A 163 -10.98 -15.70 -0.52
C LYS A 163 -10.33 -14.82 -1.59
N THR A 164 -9.56 -13.85 -1.14
CA THR A 164 -8.85 -12.92 -2.03
C THR A 164 -7.55 -12.48 -1.41
N VAL A 165 -6.64 -12.04 -2.27
CA VAL A 165 -5.41 -11.34 -1.87
C VAL A 165 -5.76 -9.96 -1.34
N LEU A 166 -4.99 -9.52 -0.36
CA LEU A 166 -5.08 -8.19 0.24
C LEU A 166 -3.76 -7.45 0.02
N ALA A 167 -3.85 -6.15 -0.30
CA ALA A 167 -2.70 -5.27 -0.19
C ALA A 167 -2.31 -5.09 1.29
N ASN A 168 -1.10 -4.61 1.57
CA ASN A 168 -0.65 -4.42 2.95
C ASN A 168 -1.55 -3.42 3.71
N GLU A 169 -2.07 -2.42 3.02
CA GLU A 169 -2.99 -1.41 3.50
C GLU A 169 -4.34 -1.98 3.97
N GLN A 170 -4.70 -3.14 3.44
CA GLN A 170 -5.96 -3.83 3.73
C GLN A 170 -5.82 -4.86 4.87
N VAL A 171 -4.65 -4.91 5.51
CA VAL A 171 -4.39 -5.76 6.68
C VAL A 171 -4.22 -4.86 7.90
N VAL A 172 -5.19 -4.91 8.80
CA VAL A 172 -5.20 -4.14 10.05
C VAL A 172 -5.06 -5.11 11.21
N GLU A 173 -4.02 -4.93 12.03
CA GLU A 173 -3.72 -5.81 13.17
C GLU A 173 -3.70 -7.32 12.82
N GLY A 174 -3.15 -7.68 11.63
CA GLY A 174 -3.06 -9.06 11.14
C GLY A 174 -4.36 -9.66 10.63
N ALA A 175 -5.41 -8.86 10.58
CA ALA A 175 -6.73 -9.27 10.11
C ALA A 175 -7.14 -8.49 8.85
N CYS A 176 -8.05 -9.07 8.09
CA CYS A 176 -8.67 -8.39 6.95
C CYS A 176 -9.48 -7.16 7.43
N GLU A 177 -9.22 -5.99 6.88
CA GLU A 177 -9.93 -4.73 7.22
C GLU A 177 -11.46 -4.82 7.16
N ARG A 178 -11.98 -5.76 6.35
CA ARG A 178 -13.41 -5.88 6.04
C ARG A 178 -14.14 -6.93 6.85
N CYS A 179 -13.56 -8.12 7.00
CA CYS A 179 -14.23 -9.24 7.67
C CYS A 179 -13.57 -9.64 8.98
N HIS A 180 -12.48 -8.96 9.37
CA HIS A 180 -11.71 -9.18 10.60
C HIS A 180 -11.21 -10.62 10.79
N THR A 181 -11.17 -11.41 9.69
CA THR A 181 -10.59 -12.76 9.71
C THR A 181 -9.07 -12.65 9.69
N PRO A 182 -8.34 -13.43 10.51
CA PRO A 182 -6.89 -13.49 10.46
C PRO A 182 -6.38 -13.79 9.05
N VAL A 183 -5.39 -13.04 8.62
CA VAL A 183 -4.78 -13.16 7.29
C VAL A 183 -3.72 -14.25 7.30
N THR A 184 -3.63 -15.03 6.22
CA THR A 184 -2.59 -16.03 6.01
C THR A 184 -1.69 -15.64 4.84
N LYS A 185 -0.50 -16.26 4.72
CA LYS A 185 0.36 -16.09 3.54
C LYS A 185 0.05 -17.18 2.52
N LYS A 186 0.01 -16.79 1.23
CA LYS A 186 -0.16 -17.71 0.11
C LYS A 186 0.80 -17.31 -1.01
N HIS A 187 1.53 -18.27 -1.59
CA HIS A 187 2.38 -18.01 -2.75
C HIS A 187 1.52 -17.95 -4.01
N LEU A 188 1.49 -16.79 -4.64
CA LEU A 188 0.73 -16.55 -5.87
C LEU A 188 1.49 -15.63 -6.82
N SER A 189 1.30 -15.85 -8.11
CA SER A 189 1.80 -14.97 -9.17
C SER A 189 0.80 -13.84 -9.39
N GLN A 190 1.19 -12.60 -9.03
CA GLN A 190 0.30 -11.46 -8.96
C GLN A 190 0.86 -10.23 -9.67
N TRP A 191 0.00 -9.31 -10.08
CA TRP A 191 0.37 -8.03 -10.67
C TRP A 191 0.62 -6.97 -9.61
N TYR A 192 1.68 -6.19 -9.86
CA TYR A 192 2.10 -5.07 -9.02
C TYR A 192 2.26 -3.80 -9.84
N LEU A 193 2.01 -2.65 -9.21
CA LEU A 193 2.44 -1.34 -9.69
C LEU A 193 3.68 -0.89 -8.91
N LYS A 194 4.71 -0.48 -9.65
CA LYS A 194 6.04 -0.11 -9.13
C LYS A 194 6.03 1.32 -8.57
N ILE A 195 5.22 1.55 -7.54
CA ILE A 195 5.09 2.87 -6.90
C ILE A 195 6.35 3.27 -6.15
N THR A 196 7.22 2.32 -5.79
CA THR A 196 8.48 2.59 -5.12
C THR A 196 9.44 3.41 -5.96
N ASP A 197 9.36 3.37 -7.29
CA ASP A 197 10.15 4.20 -8.18
C ASP A 197 9.86 5.71 -8.02
N TYR A 198 8.73 6.05 -7.43
CA TYR A 198 8.28 7.43 -7.16
C TYR A 198 8.45 7.85 -5.69
N ALA A 199 8.99 6.99 -4.83
CA ALA A 199 9.02 7.22 -3.38
C ALA A 199 9.74 8.53 -3.00
N ASP A 200 10.89 8.82 -3.61
CA ASP A 200 11.63 10.05 -3.38
C ASP A 200 10.85 11.29 -3.88
N ALA A 201 10.35 11.24 -5.12
CA ALA A 201 9.58 12.35 -5.68
C ALA A 201 8.30 12.64 -4.89
N LEU A 202 7.57 11.59 -4.45
CA LEU A 202 6.40 11.74 -3.59
C LEU A 202 6.74 12.41 -2.26
N LEU A 203 7.88 12.05 -1.66
CA LEU A 203 8.32 12.63 -0.40
C LEU A 203 8.73 14.11 -0.55
N GLU A 204 9.48 14.44 -1.61
CA GLU A 204 9.91 15.82 -1.91
C GLU A 204 8.73 16.73 -2.28
N ASP A 205 7.74 16.20 -3.00
CA ASP A 205 6.57 16.96 -3.43
C ASP A 205 5.59 17.27 -2.28
N LEU A 206 5.67 16.56 -1.15
CA LEU A 206 4.88 16.89 0.05
C LEU A 206 5.15 18.32 0.54
N ASP A 207 6.37 18.81 0.38
CA ASP A 207 6.74 20.15 0.83
C ASP A 207 6.13 21.25 -0.07
N LYS A 208 5.70 20.91 -1.30
CA LYS A 208 5.04 21.81 -2.25
C LYS A 208 3.52 21.92 -2.01
N LEU A 209 2.96 21.12 -1.12
CA LEU A 209 1.53 21.04 -0.86
C LEU A 209 1.11 21.98 0.29
N ASP A 210 1.24 23.30 0.09
CA ASP A 210 0.99 24.31 1.13
C ASP A 210 -0.45 24.30 1.66
N GLY A 211 -1.42 23.96 0.80
CA GLY A 211 -2.84 23.87 1.18
C GLY A 211 -3.23 22.59 1.94
N TRP A 212 -2.32 21.64 2.11
CA TRP A 212 -2.62 20.38 2.78
C TRP A 212 -2.45 20.46 4.29
N PRO A 213 -3.33 19.82 5.10
CA PRO A 213 -3.16 19.74 6.54
C PRO A 213 -1.84 19.04 6.92
N ASN A 214 -1.11 19.61 7.89
CA ASN A 214 0.16 19.06 8.36
C ASN A 214 0.04 17.60 8.83
N LYS A 215 -1.09 17.24 9.46
CA LYS A 215 -1.37 15.86 9.87
C LYS A 215 -1.34 14.89 8.67
N VAL A 216 -1.94 15.28 7.55
CA VAL A 216 -1.98 14.44 6.33
C VAL A 216 -0.58 14.32 5.72
N LYS A 217 0.16 15.43 5.62
CA LYS A 217 1.56 15.39 5.16
C LYS A 217 2.41 14.45 6.02
N LEU A 218 2.26 14.52 7.35
CA LEU A 218 2.99 13.64 8.27
C LEU A 218 2.60 12.17 8.09
N MET A 219 1.31 11.86 7.91
CA MET A 219 0.85 10.50 7.61
C MET A 219 1.47 9.96 6.33
N GLN A 220 1.49 10.76 5.26
CA GLN A 220 2.11 10.38 3.98
C GLN A 220 3.61 10.15 4.13
N LYS A 221 4.32 11.06 4.82
CA LYS A 221 5.75 10.94 5.09
C LYS A 221 6.08 9.66 5.87
N ASN A 222 5.30 9.34 6.90
CA ASN A 222 5.49 8.14 7.70
C ASN A 222 5.17 6.86 6.92
N TRP A 223 4.19 6.92 6.00
CA TRP A 223 3.84 5.83 5.12
C TRP A 223 4.94 5.53 4.10
N ILE A 224 5.46 6.56 3.43
CA ILE A 224 6.62 6.42 2.53
C ILE A 224 7.84 5.91 3.33
N GLY A 225 8.07 6.47 4.51
CA GLY A 225 9.00 5.95 5.52
C GLY A 225 10.42 5.79 5.01
N LYS A 226 10.96 6.86 4.37
CA LYS A 226 12.36 6.89 3.94
C LYS A 226 13.29 6.80 5.15
N SER A 227 14.22 5.87 5.09
CA SER A 227 15.29 5.72 6.07
C SER A 227 16.65 5.68 5.37
N THR A 228 17.62 6.43 5.91
CA THR A 228 19.00 6.42 5.44
C THR A 228 19.85 5.70 6.47
N GLY A 229 20.67 4.78 6.01
CA GLY A 229 21.54 3.97 6.85
C GLY A 229 22.70 3.40 6.06
N ALA A 230 23.24 2.30 6.53
CA ALA A 230 24.27 1.53 5.86
C ALA A 230 23.87 0.07 5.70
N GLU A 231 24.26 -0.53 4.60
CA GLU A 231 24.34 -1.97 4.43
C GLU A 231 25.76 -2.40 4.75
N ILE A 232 25.93 -3.21 5.79
CA ILE A 232 27.22 -3.66 6.30
C ILE A 232 27.37 -5.15 6.03
N ARG A 233 28.54 -5.55 5.54
CA ARG A 233 28.87 -6.93 5.21
C ARG A 233 29.58 -7.62 6.37
N PHE A 234 28.92 -8.64 6.95
CA PHE A 234 29.49 -9.50 7.98
C PHE A 234 29.87 -10.84 7.36
N GLN A 235 31.18 -11.10 7.21
CA GLN A 235 31.69 -12.34 6.64
C GLN A 235 31.34 -13.54 7.52
N ILE A 236 30.74 -14.59 6.97
CA ILE A 236 30.47 -15.83 7.70
C ILE A 236 31.79 -16.61 7.82
N ASP A 237 32.16 -16.90 9.06
CA ASP A 237 33.44 -17.55 9.37
C ASP A 237 33.58 -18.93 8.70
N GLY A 238 34.69 -19.15 8.03
CA GLY A 238 34.99 -20.40 7.33
C GLY A 238 34.25 -20.60 6.01
N THR A 239 33.61 -19.57 5.47
CA THR A 239 32.93 -19.61 4.15
C THR A 239 33.28 -18.38 3.31
N ASP A 240 32.91 -18.42 2.01
CA ASP A 240 32.98 -17.24 1.13
C ASP A 240 31.72 -16.36 1.20
N ASN A 241 30.70 -16.79 1.95
CA ASN A 241 29.44 -16.11 2.09
C ASN A 241 29.50 -15.03 3.19
N ALA A 242 28.67 -14.00 3.04
CA ALA A 242 28.52 -12.93 4.03
C ALA A 242 27.05 -12.60 4.26
N LEU A 243 26.72 -12.21 5.49
CA LEU A 243 25.45 -11.58 5.82
C LEU A 243 25.53 -10.08 5.56
N ASN A 244 24.71 -9.58 4.68
CA ASN A 244 24.53 -8.15 4.51
C ASN A 244 23.41 -7.70 5.45
N VAL A 245 23.68 -6.68 6.25
CA VAL A 245 22.72 -6.15 7.23
C VAL A 245 22.49 -4.68 6.96
N TYR A 246 21.23 -4.32 6.81
CA TYR A 246 20.83 -2.91 6.78
C TYR A 246 20.58 -2.40 8.19
N THR A 247 21.15 -1.25 8.51
CA THR A 247 20.90 -0.55 9.77
C THR A 247 20.87 0.96 9.60
N THR A 248 19.97 1.63 10.28
CA THR A 248 19.97 3.09 10.47
C THR A 248 20.88 3.53 11.61
N ARG A 249 21.36 2.56 12.42
CA ARG A 249 22.15 2.76 13.62
C ARG A 249 23.55 2.16 13.46
N CYS A 250 24.22 2.50 12.35
CA CYS A 250 25.60 2.07 12.11
C CYS A 250 26.60 2.65 13.14
N ASP A 251 26.23 3.71 13.86
CA ASP A 251 26.95 4.28 14.99
C ASP A 251 27.17 3.28 16.13
N THR A 252 26.27 2.28 16.28
CA THR A 252 26.35 1.30 17.37
C THR A 252 27.03 -0.02 16.97
N VAL A 253 27.60 -0.13 15.78
CA VAL A 253 28.13 -1.40 15.23
C VAL A 253 29.23 -2.05 16.07
N TYR A 254 29.99 -1.27 16.83
CA TYR A 254 30.99 -1.79 17.77
C TYR A 254 30.40 -2.59 18.93
N GLY A 255 29.12 -2.35 19.26
CA GLY A 255 28.36 -3.04 20.29
C GLY A 255 27.63 -4.29 19.79
N VAL A 256 27.85 -4.70 18.55
CA VAL A 256 27.23 -5.92 17.99
C VAL A 256 27.88 -7.15 18.59
N THR A 257 27.11 -7.96 19.30
CA THR A 257 27.59 -9.15 19.99
C THR A 257 27.01 -10.46 19.43
N PHE A 258 25.98 -10.39 18.62
CA PHE A 258 25.43 -11.53 17.88
C PHE A 258 24.69 -11.05 16.61
N MET A 259 24.41 -12.00 15.73
CA MET A 259 23.61 -11.80 14.53
C MET A 259 22.33 -12.63 14.63
N VAL A 260 21.25 -12.10 14.05
CA VAL A 260 19.98 -12.82 13.99
C VAL A 260 19.47 -12.84 12.57
N MET A 261 19.12 -14.02 12.07
CA MET A 261 18.45 -14.20 10.79
C MET A 261 16.98 -14.55 10.98
N ALA A 262 16.17 -14.20 10.00
CA ALA A 262 14.81 -14.73 9.90
C ALA A 262 14.87 -16.26 9.74
N PRO A 263 13.95 -17.03 10.34
CA PRO A 263 13.91 -18.49 10.17
C PRO A 263 13.83 -18.94 8.70
N GLU A 264 13.21 -18.11 7.85
CA GLU A 264 13.03 -18.35 6.41
C GLU A 264 14.23 -17.92 5.55
N HIS A 265 15.29 -17.38 6.15
CA HIS A 265 16.45 -16.88 5.39
C HIS A 265 17.15 -18.03 4.63
N PRO A 266 17.47 -17.87 3.32
CA PRO A 266 18.04 -18.95 2.50
C PRO A 266 19.29 -19.60 3.10
N TYR A 267 20.15 -18.80 3.72
CA TYR A 267 21.39 -19.29 4.35
C TYR A 267 21.15 -20.20 5.56
N VAL A 268 19.99 -20.13 6.22
CA VAL A 268 19.73 -20.98 7.40
C VAL A 268 19.87 -22.44 7.03
N LYS A 269 19.18 -22.87 5.98
CA LYS A 269 19.23 -24.25 5.50
C LYS A 269 20.62 -24.61 4.96
N GLU A 270 21.23 -23.71 4.17
CA GLU A 270 22.55 -23.93 3.58
C GLU A 270 23.63 -24.16 4.66
N LEU A 271 23.59 -23.37 5.74
CA LEU A 271 24.60 -23.40 6.79
C LEU A 271 24.41 -24.51 7.80
N THR A 272 23.21 -25.09 7.92
CA THR A 272 22.90 -26.10 8.95
C THR A 272 22.80 -27.53 8.42
N VAL A 273 22.57 -27.73 7.10
CA VAL A 273 22.45 -29.06 6.49
C VAL A 273 23.69 -29.91 6.81
N GLY A 274 23.46 -31.13 7.32
CA GLY A 274 24.49 -32.10 7.68
C GLY A 274 25.29 -31.76 8.98
N THR A 275 24.85 -30.76 9.74
CA THR A 275 25.44 -30.42 11.03
C THR A 275 24.58 -30.92 12.18
N GLU A 276 25.13 -30.95 13.42
CA GLU A 276 24.39 -31.26 14.64
C GLU A 276 23.28 -30.26 14.98
N TYR A 277 23.25 -29.10 14.31
CA TYR A 277 22.26 -28.02 14.50
C TYR A 277 21.07 -28.11 13.55
N GLU A 278 21.09 -29.03 12.58
CA GLU A 278 20.06 -29.14 11.53
C GLU A 278 18.67 -29.45 12.10
N GLU A 279 18.58 -30.43 13.00
CA GLU A 279 17.30 -30.88 13.58
C GLU A 279 16.64 -29.75 14.38
N ALA A 280 17.35 -29.17 15.35
CA ALA A 280 16.83 -28.06 16.18
C ALA A 280 16.44 -26.83 15.33
N THR A 281 17.19 -26.55 14.27
CA THR A 281 16.91 -25.45 13.35
C THR A 281 15.62 -25.70 12.57
N ASN A 282 15.42 -26.91 12.05
CA ASN A 282 14.22 -27.26 11.29
C ASN A 282 12.96 -27.29 12.17
N GLU A 283 13.07 -27.76 13.41
CA GLU A 283 11.98 -27.73 14.39
C GLU A 283 11.56 -26.28 14.68
N TYR A 284 12.51 -25.39 14.92
CA TYR A 284 12.24 -23.99 15.19
C TYR A 284 11.61 -23.26 13.97
N ILE A 285 12.08 -23.55 12.74
CA ILE A 285 11.47 -23.02 11.52
C ILE A 285 10.00 -23.45 11.42
N ALA A 286 9.71 -24.73 11.69
CA ALA A 286 8.35 -25.26 11.66
C ALA A 286 7.44 -24.61 12.72
N GLU A 287 7.95 -24.37 13.93
CA GLU A 287 7.24 -23.64 14.97
C GLU A 287 6.92 -22.20 14.55
N CYS A 288 7.90 -21.48 14.02
CA CYS A 288 7.74 -20.09 13.59
C CYS A 288 6.75 -19.93 12.42
N ALA A 289 6.61 -20.94 11.55
CA ALA A 289 5.70 -20.91 10.42
C ALA A 289 4.21 -20.79 10.82
N HIS A 290 3.86 -21.10 12.05
CA HIS A 290 2.50 -20.98 12.58
C HIS A 290 2.21 -19.62 13.21
N ASN A 291 3.22 -18.79 13.47
CA ASN A 291 3.07 -17.49 14.12
C ASN A 291 2.78 -16.39 13.08
N SER A 292 1.81 -15.52 13.35
CA SER A 292 1.57 -14.33 12.53
C SER A 292 2.71 -13.32 12.67
N GLU A 293 2.93 -12.48 11.64
CA GLU A 293 3.96 -11.43 11.71
C GLU A 293 3.78 -10.49 12.91
N ILE A 294 2.54 -10.19 13.29
CA ILE A 294 2.25 -9.34 14.46
C ILE A 294 2.68 -10.01 15.76
N GLU A 295 2.38 -11.28 15.92
CA GLU A 295 2.84 -12.05 17.09
C GLU A 295 4.36 -12.12 17.13
N ARG A 296 5.01 -12.26 15.98
CA ARG A 296 6.47 -12.32 15.87
C ARG A 296 7.15 -11.02 16.32
N VAL A 297 6.63 -9.85 15.94
CA VAL A 297 7.23 -8.54 16.27
C VAL A 297 6.74 -7.95 17.60
N SER A 298 5.86 -8.63 18.31
CA SER A 298 5.31 -8.15 19.59
C SER A 298 6.42 -7.92 20.62
N LEU A 299 6.41 -6.74 21.22
CA LEU A 299 7.36 -6.38 22.28
C LEU A 299 7.12 -7.16 23.59
N THR A 300 5.89 -7.62 23.81
CA THR A 300 5.51 -8.33 25.03
C THR A 300 5.74 -9.85 24.96
N LYS A 301 6.06 -10.38 23.77
CA LYS A 301 6.34 -11.81 23.59
C LYS A 301 7.75 -12.12 24.08
N GLU A 302 7.90 -13.21 24.83
CA GLU A 302 9.21 -13.74 25.19
C GLU A 302 10.05 -14.04 23.95
N LYS A 303 11.31 -13.58 23.94
CA LYS A 303 12.19 -13.77 22.79
C LYS A 303 12.68 -15.21 22.73
N THR A 304 12.50 -15.85 21.58
CA THR A 304 12.93 -17.22 21.29
C THR A 304 13.93 -17.24 20.14
N GLY A 305 14.71 -18.28 20.05
CA GLY A 305 15.67 -18.44 18.96
C GLY A 305 16.53 -19.68 19.12
N VAL A 306 17.27 -20.02 18.07
CA VAL A 306 18.17 -21.18 18.01
C VAL A 306 19.52 -20.75 17.44
N PHE A 307 20.61 -21.15 18.09
CA PHE A 307 21.97 -21.01 17.57
C PHE A 307 22.17 -22.01 16.41
N ILE A 308 22.68 -21.53 15.28
CA ILE A 308 22.84 -22.37 14.08
C ILE A 308 24.23 -23.00 13.95
N GLY A 309 25.07 -22.93 15.00
CA GLY A 309 26.42 -23.49 14.99
C GLY A 309 27.41 -22.71 14.13
N ARG A 310 27.09 -21.47 13.74
CA ARG A 310 27.94 -20.62 12.88
C ARG A 310 28.20 -19.27 13.51
N TYR A 311 29.27 -18.66 13.06
CA TYR A 311 29.72 -17.33 13.50
C TYR A 311 29.92 -16.43 12.28
N CYS A 312 29.84 -15.13 12.46
CA CYS A 312 30.35 -14.16 11.51
C CYS A 312 31.37 -13.23 12.17
N ILE A 313 32.09 -12.51 11.35
CA ILE A 313 33.14 -11.57 11.79
C ILE A 313 32.54 -10.16 11.79
N ASN A 314 32.56 -9.49 12.94
CA ASN A 314 32.24 -8.07 13.00
C ASN A 314 33.37 -7.28 12.29
N PRO A 315 33.08 -6.56 11.17
CA PRO A 315 34.10 -5.92 10.36
C PRO A 315 34.78 -4.73 11.06
N PHE A 316 34.24 -4.21 12.15
CA PHE A 316 34.82 -3.10 12.92
C PHE A 316 35.73 -3.56 14.06
N THR A 317 35.40 -4.69 14.69
CA THR A 317 36.16 -5.19 15.86
C THR A 317 37.02 -6.40 15.55
N GLY A 318 36.79 -7.08 14.41
CA GLY A 318 37.41 -8.35 14.06
C GLY A 318 36.96 -9.54 14.92
N LYS A 319 36.03 -9.34 15.84
CA LYS A 319 35.55 -10.41 16.73
C LYS A 319 34.58 -11.35 16.00
N LYS A 320 34.65 -12.64 16.36
CA LYS A 320 33.63 -13.64 15.99
C LYS A 320 32.40 -13.47 16.85
N ILE A 321 31.25 -13.37 16.22
CA ILE A 321 29.94 -13.25 16.88
C ILE A 321 29.02 -14.37 16.39
N PRO A 322 28.24 -15.01 17.29
CA PRO A 322 27.38 -16.14 16.94
C PRO A 322 26.19 -15.71 16.08
N ILE A 323 25.74 -16.63 15.23
CA ILE A 323 24.56 -16.43 14.38
C ILE A 323 23.40 -17.24 14.95
N TYR A 324 22.30 -16.57 15.24
CA TYR A 324 21.03 -17.15 15.66
C TYR A 324 19.95 -17.01 14.60
N ILE A 325 18.92 -17.84 14.66
CA ILE A 325 17.64 -17.56 14.03
C ILE A 325 16.62 -17.18 15.11
N SER A 326 15.74 -16.24 14.82
CA SER A 326 14.68 -15.85 15.74
C SER A 326 13.47 -15.32 14.98
N ASP A 327 12.29 -15.55 15.54
CA ASP A 327 11.02 -15.19 14.96
C ASP A 327 10.76 -13.66 14.94
N TYR A 328 11.47 -12.86 15.76
CA TYR A 328 11.32 -11.41 15.74
C TYR A 328 12.00 -10.71 14.54
N VAL A 329 12.78 -11.45 13.74
CA VAL A 329 13.35 -10.98 12.48
C VAL A 329 12.47 -11.46 11.33
N LEU A 330 12.07 -10.52 10.45
CA LEU A 330 11.23 -10.82 9.30
C LEU A 330 12.06 -10.81 8.02
N MET A 331 11.78 -11.75 7.11
CA MET A 331 12.47 -11.84 5.82
C MET A 331 12.19 -10.64 4.91
N ASP A 332 11.01 -10.04 5.04
CA ASP A 332 10.56 -8.92 4.22
C ASP A 332 11.09 -7.55 4.69
N TYR A 333 11.82 -7.51 5.80
CA TYR A 333 12.44 -6.28 6.32
C TYR A 333 13.95 -6.29 6.13
N GLY A 334 14.46 -5.34 5.34
CA GLY A 334 15.89 -5.24 5.03
C GLY A 334 16.40 -6.45 4.24
N THR A 335 17.36 -7.14 4.80
CA THR A 335 18.04 -8.31 4.20
C THR A 335 17.58 -9.64 4.82
N GLY A 336 16.62 -9.63 5.73
CA GLY A 336 16.25 -10.81 6.52
C GLY A 336 17.28 -11.18 7.60
N ALA A 337 18.25 -10.32 7.84
CA ALA A 337 19.23 -10.44 8.91
C ALA A 337 19.43 -9.11 9.63
N VAL A 338 19.65 -9.15 10.94
CA VAL A 338 19.90 -7.96 11.76
C VAL A 338 21.15 -8.15 12.60
N MET A 339 21.88 -7.08 12.80
CA MET A 339 22.93 -6.99 13.79
C MET A 339 22.32 -6.65 15.15
N ALA A 340 22.63 -7.40 16.17
CA ALA A 340 22.08 -7.23 17.51
C ALA A 340 23.00 -6.42 18.41
N VAL A 341 22.43 -5.35 19.01
CA VAL A 341 23.15 -4.44 19.90
C VAL A 341 22.45 -4.40 21.27
N PRO A 342 22.64 -5.40 22.11
CA PRO A 342 21.85 -5.60 23.32
C PRO A 342 21.95 -4.46 24.34
N ALA A 343 23.04 -3.69 24.35
CA ALA A 343 23.12 -2.55 25.24
C ALA A 343 22.15 -1.41 24.91
N HIS A 344 21.64 -1.33 23.66
CA HIS A 344 20.88 -0.18 23.15
C HIS A 344 19.59 -0.55 22.37
N ASP A 345 19.23 -1.84 22.29
CA ASP A 345 17.94 -2.33 21.76
C ASP A 345 17.33 -3.31 22.77
N GLN A 346 16.10 -3.04 23.19
CA GLN A 346 15.45 -3.81 24.25
C GLN A 346 15.20 -5.26 23.84
N ARG A 347 14.87 -5.55 22.59
CA ARG A 347 14.65 -6.91 22.09
C ARG A 347 15.94 -7.71 22.12
N ASP A 348 17.03 -7.08 21.70
CA ASP A 348 18.35 -7.68 21.69
C ASP A 348 18.88 -7.89 23.13
N PHE A 349 18.55 -6.96 24.04
CA PHE A 349 18.89 -7.07 25.45
C PHE A 349 18.22 -8.28 26.11
N GLU A 350 16.91 -8.44 25.93
CA GLU A 350 16.15 -9.58 26.45
C GLU A 350 16.66 -10.91 25.90
N PHE A 351 16.96 -10.93 24.59
CA PHE A 351 17.56 -12.09 23.94
C PHE A 351 18.94 -12.41 24.51
N ALA A 352 19.83 -11.41 24.62
CA ALA A 352 21.16 -11.59 25.15
C ALA A 352 21.15 -12.10 26.59
N LYS A 353 20.29 -11.56 27.45
CA LYS A 353 20.12 -12.05 28.85
C LYS A 353 19.68 -13.51 28.89
N LYS A 354 18.72 -13.89 28.03
CA LYS A 354 18.20 -15.26 27.96
C LYS A 354 19.26 -16.27 27.52
N PHE A 355 20.04 -15.91 26.53
CA PHE A 355 21.05 -16.82 25.94
C PHE A 355 22.47 -16.64 26.49
N GLY A 356 22.65 -15.76 27.49
CA GLY A 356 23.94 -15.53 28.15
C GLY A 356 25.00 -14.90 27.22
N LEU A 357 24.57 -14.00 26.32
CA LEU A 357 25.42 -13.32 25.37
C LEU A 357 25.98 -12.01 25.96
N ASP A 358 27.11 -11.55 25.42
CA ASP A 358 27.76 -10.31 25.85
C ASP A 358 26.86 -9.10 25.60
N ILE A 359 26.89 -8.13 26.54
CA ILE A 359 26.23 -6.83 26.42
C ILE A 359 27.31 -5.76 26.50
N ILE A 360 27.60 -5.10 25.39
CA ILE A 360 28.68 -4.11 25.28
C ILE A 360 28.07 -2.73 25.04
N PRO A 361 28.13 -1.80 26.03
CA PRO A 361 27.65 -0.44 25.84
C PRO A 361 28.60 0.34 24.90
N VAL A 362 28.01 1.04 23.95
CA VAL A 362 28.75 1.86 22.98
C VAL A 362 28.25 3.31 22.90
N VAL A 363 27.22 3.63 23.66
CA VAL A 363 26.73 5.02 23.83
C VAL A 363 26.67 5.33 25.32
N ASP A 364 27.35 6.39 25.73
CA ASP A 364 27.25 6.98 27.04
C ASP A 364 26.11 8.01 27.02
N VAL A 365 25.04 7.71 27.75
CA VAL A 365 23.84 8.54 27.82
C VAL A 365 23.97 9.73 28.75
N ASN A 366 25.13 9.87 29.46
CA ASN A 366 25.39 10.88 30.48
C ASN A 366 24.32 10.98 31.59
N ASP A 367 23.67 9.86 31.89
CA ASP A 367 22.68 9.75 32.96
C ASP A 367 23.32 9.03 34.15
N PRO A 368 23.49 9.68 35.32
CA PRO A 368 24.10 9.07 36.48
C PRO A 368 23.25 7.94 37.10
N GLU A 369 21.99 7.80 36.73
CA GLU A 369 21.11 6.72 37.19
C GLU A 369 21.29 5.45 36.35
N VAL A 370 21.95 5.52 35.21
CA VAL A 370 22.20 4.39 34.31
C VAL A 370 23.60 3.84 34.49
N ASP A 371 23.72 2.69 35.15
CA ASP A 371 24.97 1.95 35.19
C ASP A 371 25.13 1.13 33.89
N LEU A 372 25.93 1.64 32.97
CA LEU A 372 26.16 1.02 31.66
C LEU A 372 26.79 -0.37 31.73
N TYR A 373 27.42 -0.74 32.87
CA TYR A 373 28.07 -2.04 33.04
C TYR A 373 27.23 -3.03 33.88
N ASP A 374 26.09 -2.59 34.45
CA ASP A 374 25.10 -3.46 35.10
C ASP A 374 23.67 -3.12 34.66
N LEU A 375 23.46 -3.08 33.33
CA LEU A 375 22.18 -2.75 32.73
C LEU A 375 21.06 -3.74 33.18
N LYS A 376 19.92 -3.19 33.60
CA LYS A 376 18.69 -3.95 33.89
C LYS A 376 17.75 -4.00 32.69
N GLU A 377 17.87 -3.02 31.80
CA GLU A 377 17.19 -2.89 30.51
C GLU A 377 18.13 -2.21 29.52
N ALA A 378 17.80 -2.19 28.24
CA ALA A 378 18.61 -1.50 27.26
C ALA A 378 18.69 0.02 27.55
N ALA A 379 19.88 0.58 27.54
CA ALA A 379 20.07 2.02 27.72
C ALA A 379 19.58 2.80 26.50
N PRO A 380 19.03 4.02 26.66
CA PRO A 380 18.73 4.90 25.55
C PRO A 380 19.90 5.05 24.59
N ALA A 381 19.60 5.18 23.30
CA ALA A 381 20.64 5.21 22.29
C ALA A 381 20.97 6.64 21.82
N GLU A 382 20.97 7.61 22.72
CA GLU A 382 21.38 9.00 22.46
C GLU A 382 22.43 9.44 23.46
N GLY A 383 23.58 9.90 22.97
CA GLY A 383 24.69 10.32 23.82
C GLY A 383 26.01 10.38 23.08
N LYS A 384 27.11 10.15 23.78
CA LYS A 384 28.45 10.10 23.19
C LYS A 384 28.91 8.68 22.97
N LEU A 385 29.56 8.44 21.85
CA LEU A 385 30.15 7.13 21.54
C LEU A 385 31.29 6.81 22.51
N ILE A 386 31.23 5.58 23.06
CA ILE A 386 32.30 4.94 23.86
C ILE A 386 32.53 3.53 23.28
N ASN A 387 33.65 2.92 23.60
CA ASN A 387 34.04 1.58 23.10
C ASN A 387 33.95 1.43 21.57
N SER A 388 34.00 2.55 20.83
CA SER A 388 33.71 2.67 19.39
C SER A 388 34.93 3.12 18.58
N GLY A 389 36.14 2.74 19.02
CA GLY A 389 37.40 3.01 18.32
C GLY A 389 37.61 4.49 18.04
N GLU A 390 37.85 4.84 16.78
CA GLU A 390 38.10 6.21 16.34
C GLU A 390 36.89 7.16 16.46
N PHE A 391 35.69 6.62 16.69
CA PHE A 391 34.48 7.42 16.88
C PHE A 391 34.20 7.79 18.34
N ASN A 392 35.01 7.34 19.29
CA ASN A 392 34.85 7.66 20.71
C ASN A 392 34.76 9.17 20.95
N GLY A 393 33.80 9.57 21.81
CA GLY A 393 33.56 10.95 22.22
C GLY A 393 32.71 11.77 21.23
N LEU A 394 32.41 11.25 20.04
CA LEU A 394 31.49 11.90 19.09
C LEU A 394 30.05 11.76 19.60
N ASP A 395 29.22 12.72 19.24
CA ASP A 395 27.75 12.60 19.35
C ASP A 395 27.30 11.48 18.38
N ASN A 396 26.65 10.49 18.91
CA ASN A 396 26.39 9.27 18.16
C ASN A 396 25.51 9.51 16.92
N LEU A 397 24.37 10.20 17.08
CA LEU A 397 23.47 10.42 15.95
C LEU A 397 24.08 11.33 14.88
N LYS A 398 24.85 12.36 15.30
CA LYS A 398 25.56 13.25 14.35
C LYS A 398 26.74 12.59 13.69
N SER A 399 27.27 11.51 14.26
CA SER A 399 28.38 10.76 13.69
C SER A 399 27.97 9.75 12.61
N ILE A 400 26.67 9.41 12.47
CA ILE A 400 26.17 8.45 11.49
C ILE A 400 26.71 8.70 10.06
N PRO A 401 26.67 9.91 9.49
CA PRO A 401 27.24 10.16 8.17
C PRO A 401 28.74 9.80 8.10
N LYS A 402 29.52 10.15 9.13
CA LYS A 402 30.94 9.84 9.20
C LYS A 402 31.22 8.34 9.30
N VAL A 403 30.38 7.62 10.03
CA VAL A 403 30.48 6.14 10.11
C VAL A 403 30.13 5.51 8.76
N ILE A 404 29.14 6.05 8.04
CA ILE A 404 28.80 5.59 6.68
C ILE A 404 29.98 5.81 5.72
N ASP A 405 30.57 6.99 5.74
CA ASP A 405 31.76 7.30 4.91
C ASP A 405 32.89 6.30 5.20
N TYR A 406 33.15 6.01 6.47
CA TYR A 406 34.14 5.00 6.88
C TYR A 406 33.82 3.59 6.35
N ILE A 407 32.55 3.18 6.39
CA ILE A 407 32.10 1.89 5.87
C ILE A 407 32.42 1.77 4.37
N GLU A 408 32.16 2.83 3.61
CA GLU A 408 32.43 2.88 2.17
C GLU A 408 33.95 2.91 1.88
N GLU A 409 34.70 3.74 2.59
CA GLU A 409 36.17 3.83 2.45
C GLU A 409 36.89 2.51 2.75
N LYS A 410 36.44 1.77 3.76
CA LYS A 410 36.97 0.45 4.11
C LYS A 410 36.48 -0.69 3.22
N GLY A 411 35.48 -0.44 2.34
CA GLY A 411 34.88 -1.47 1.49
C GLY A 411 34.15 -2.57 2.26
N ILE A 412 33.70 -2.28 3.49
CA ILE A 412 32.96 -3.21 4.37
C ILE A 412 31.45 -3.07 4.23
N GLY A 413 30.98 -2.15 3.38
CA GLY A 413 29.57 -1.92 3.12
C GLY A 413 29.37 -0.69 2.23
N LYS A 414 28.15 -0.17 2.23
CA LYS A 414 27.76 1.00 1.44
C LYS A 414 26.64 1.76 2.13
N LYS A 415 26.50 3.05 1.81
CA LYS A 415 25.31 3.82 2.11
C LYS A 415 24.09 3.17 1.47
N SER A 416 23.00 3.08 2.20
CA SER A 416 21.75 2.50 1.70
C SER A 416 20.55 3.33 2.13
N ILE A 417 19.59 3.44 1.22
CA ILE A 417 18.32 4.11 1.46
C ILE A 417 17.23 3.07 1.31
N ASN A 418 16.39 2.95 2.32
CA ASN A 418 15.24 2.06 2.30
C ASN A 418 13.95 2.84 2.52
N PHE A 419 12.87 2.30 2.01
CA PHE A 419 11.52 2.83 2.17
C PHE A 419 10.62 1.78 2.84
N LYS A 420 9.69 2.23 3.67
CA LYS A 420 8.60 1.37 4.15
C LYS A 420 7.60 1.08 3.04
N LEU A 421 7.40 2.06 2.14
CA LEU A 421 6.56 1.91 0.95
C LEU A 421 6.96 0.66 0.18
N ARG A 422 5.97 -0.14 -0.22
CA ARG A 422 6.14 -1.33 -1.07
C ARG A 422 5.42 -1.12 -2.39
N ASP A 423 5.80 -1.90 -3.40
CA ASP A 423 5.05 -1.93 -4.64
C ASP A 423 3.63 -2.38 -4.40
N TRP A 424 2.71 -1.74 -5.07
CA TRP A 424 1.28 -1.94 -4.86
C TRP A 424 0.79 -3.20 -5.53
N LEU A 425 0.37 -4.17 -4.74
CA LEU A 425 -0.25 -5.42 -5.20
C LEU A 425 -1.69 -5.14 -5.64
N ILE A 426 -1.95 -5.21 -6.94
CA ILE A 426 -3.24 -4.84 -7.51
C ILE A 426 -4.12 -6.03 -7.92
N SER A 427 -3.60 -7.23 -8.05
CA SER A 427 -4.39 -8.42 -8.41
C SER A 427 -5.41 -8.79 -7.33
N ARG A 428 -6.66 -9.01 -7.73
CA ARG A 428 -7.74 -9.50 -6.86
C ARG A 428 -8.47 -10.66 -7.53
N GLN A 429 -8.71 -11.74 -6.78
CA GLN A 429 -9.45 -12.93 -7.22
C GLN A 429 -10.94 -12.68 -7.01
N ARG A 430 -11.47 -11.68 -7.74
CA ARG A 430 -12.84 -11.18 -7.65
C ARG A 430 -13.45 -10.98 -9.02
N TYR A 431 -14.77 -11.09 -9.08
CA TYR A 431 -15.53 -10.80 -10.28
C TYR A 431 -15.78 -9.30 -10.44
N TRP A 432 -16.30 -8.65 -9.38
CA TRP A 432 -16.76 -7.27 -9.47
C TRP A 432 -15.60 -6.27 -9.29
N GLY A 433 -14.81 -6.14 -10.34
CA GLY A 433 -13.63 -5.28 -10.44
C GLY A 433 -13.22 -5.06 -11.89
N CYS A 434 -12.33 -4.11 -12.15
CA CYS A 434 -11.80 -3.85 -13.48
C CYS A 434 -10.92 -5.04 -13.93
N PRO A 435 -11.25 -5.75 -15.04
CA PRO A 435 -10.42 -6.83 -15.56
C PRO A 435 -9.03 -6.35 -15.93
N ILE A 436 -8.00 -7.10 -15.57
CA ILE A 436 -6.63 -6.83 -16.00
C ILE A 436 -6.48 -7.22 -17.48
N PRO A 437 -6.16 -6.27 -18.39
CA PRO A 437 -6.21 -6.48 -19.83
C PRO A 437 -4.96 -7.19 -20.36
N MET A 438 -4.65 -8.37 -19.80
CA MET A 438 -3.48 -9.17 -20.17
C MET A 438 -3.88 -10.56 -20.66
N VAL A 439 -3.06 -11.09 -21.56
CA VAL A 439 -3.24 -12.41 -22.16
C VAL A 439 -1.95 -13.22 -22.02
N TYR A 440 -2.04 -14.43 -21.52
CA TYR A 440 -0.93 -15.37 -21.46
C TYR A 440 -0.91 -16.27 -22.69
N CYS A 441 0.23 -16.32 -23.35
CA CYS A 441 0.52 -17.17 -24.49
C CYS A 441 1.77 -18.01 -24.20
N ASP A 442 1.73 -19.30 -24.48
CA ASP A 442 2.87 -20.19 -24.20
C ASP A 442 4.15 -19.81 -24.94
N GLU A 443 4.03 -19.10 -26.08
CA GLU A 443 5.20 -18.66 -26.84
C GLU A 443 5.62 -17.21 -26.54
N CYS A 444 4.64 -16.32 -26.31
CA CYS A 444 4.90 -14.89 -26.14
C CYS A 444 4.96 -14.46 -24.68
N GLY A 445 4.58 -15.34 -23.74
CA GLY A 445 4.40 -15.00 -22.33
C GLY A 445 3.19 -14.06 -22.11
N TRP A 446 3.26 -13.20 -21.10
CA TRP A 446 2.24 -12.20 -20.80
C TRP A 446 2.32 -11.04 -21.80
N VAL A 447 1.26 -10.86 -22.59
CA VAL A 447 1.13 -9.77 -23.57
C VAL A 447 -0.14 -8.95 -23.28
N PRO A 448 -0.12 -7.62 -23.47
CA PRO A 448 -1.31 -6.81 -23.27
C PRO A 448 -2.34 -7.05 -24.39
N GLU A 449 -3.61 -6.89 -24.06
CA GLU A 449 -4.68 -6.81 -25.06
C GLU A 449 -4.45 -5.59 -25.97
N LYS A 450 -4.94 -5.62 -27.18
CA LYS A 450 -4.84 -4.48 -28.10
C LYS A 450 -5.74 -3.33 -27.64
N GLU A 451 -5.24 -2.10 -27.76
CA GLU A 451 -5.97 -0.91 -27.29
C GLU A 451 -7.32 -0.73 -28.00
N GLU A 452 -7.41 -1.14 -29.28
CA GLU A 452 -8.66 -1.11 -30.05
C GLU A 452 -9.73 -2.09 -29.54
N ASN A 453 -9.33 -3.13 -28.80
CA ASN A 453 -10.24 -4.13 -28.25
C ASN A 453 -10.75 -3.75 -26.84
N LEU A 454 -10.29 -2.64 -26.29
CA LEU A 454 -10.75 -2.19 -24.97
C LEU A 454 -12.16 -1.60 -25.03
N PRO A 455 -12.98 -1.87 -24.01
CA PRO A 455 -12.66 -2.59 -22.79
C PRO A 455 -12.76 -4.11 -22.91
N VAL A 456 -11.87 -4.83 -22.21
CA VAL A 456 -12.08 -6.25 -21.87
C VAL A 456 -13.24 -6.28 -20.88
N LYS A 457 -14.39 -6.82 -21.32
CA LYS A 457 -15.63 -6.78 -20.54
C LYS A 457 -15.71 -7.94 -19.55
N LEU A 458 -16.34 -7.71 -18.41
CA LEU A 458 -16.66 -8.77 -17.47
C LEU A 458 -17.62 -9.78 -18.11
N PRO A 459 -17.38 -11.10 -17.95
CA PRO A 459 -18.27 -12.13 -18.44
C PRO A 459 -19.60 -12.15 -17.66
N THR A 460 -20.67 -12.57 -18.33
CA THR A 460 -21.99 -12.70 -17.71
C THR A 460 -22.37 -14.16 -17.43
N ASP A 461 -21.61 -15.12 -17.98
CA ASP A 461 -21.79 -16.56 -17.86
C ASP A 461 -20.97 -17.16 -16.70
N ILE A 462 -21.02 -16.53 -15.53
CA ILE A 462 -20.26 -16.92 -14.35
C ILE A 462 -21.13 -17.56 -13.27
N GLU A 463 -20.49 -18.37 -12.43
CA GLU A 463 -21.09 -18.92 -11.24
C GLU A 463 -20.40 -18.39 -9.97
N PHE A 464 -21.17 -17.84 -9.06
CA PHE A 464 -20.68 -17.43 -7.74
C PHE A 464 -20.65 -18.62 -6.77
N THR A 465 -19.65 -19.49 -6.91
CA THR A 465 -19.53 -20.73 -6.11
C THR A 465 -19.12 -20.49 -4.66
N GLY A 466 -18.54 -19.34 -4.38
CA GLY A 466 -17.97 -19.03 -3.05
C GLY A 466 -16.78 -19.92 -2.66
N LYS A 467 -16.21 -20.72 -3.56
CA LYS A 467 -15.21 -21.78 -3.32
C LYS A 467 -13.76 -21.41 -3.61
N GLY A 468 -13.39 -20.14 -3.51
CA GLY A 468 -11.97 -19.78 -3.38
C GLY A 468 -11.17 -19.49 -4.65
N GLU A 469 -11.70 -19.72 -5.83
CA GLU A 469 -11.15 -19.27 -7.11
C GLU A 469 -11.91 -18.04 -7.59
N SER A 470 -11.25 -17.23 -8.44
CA SER A 470 -11.95 -16.10 -9.08
C SER A 470 -13.19 -16.60 -9.80
N PRO A 471 -14.38 -16.02 -9.58
CA PRO A 471 -15.58 -16.43 -10.33
C PRO A 471 -15.41 -16.35 -11.85
N ILE A 472 -14.52 -15.47 -12.34
CA ILE A 472 -14.17 -15.35 -13.75
C ILE A 472 -13.57 -16.65 -14.30
N ALA A 473 -12.91 -17.44 -13.44
CA ALA A 473 -12.35 -18.73 -13.82
C ALA A 473 -13.40 -19.77 -14.25
N THR A 474 -14.68 -19.54 -13.98
CA THR A 474 -15.78 -20.42 -14.41
C THR A 474 -16.26 -20.13 -15.83
N SER A 475 -15.88 -19.00 -16.44
CA SER A 475 -16.28 -18.59 -17.79
C SER A 475 -15.26 -19.02 -18.83
N SER A 476 -15.53 -20.07 -19.56
CA SER A 476 -14.69 -20.48 -20.70
C SER A 476 -14.74 -19.47 -21.85
N THR A 477 -15.85 -18.78 -22.02
CA THR A 477 -16.02 -17.76 -23.09
C THR A 477 -15.15 -16.53 -22.84
N PHE A 478 -14.78 -16.26 -21.58
CA PHE A 478 -13.88 -15.18 -21.23
C PHE A 478 -12.41 -15.60 -21.27
N ILE A 479 -12.09 -16.79 -20.72
CA ILE A 479 -10.70 -17.24 -20.55
C ILE A 479 -10.04 -17.51 -21.89
N ASP A 480 -10.72 -18.29 -22.75
CA ASP A 480 -10.14 -18.72 -24.02
C ASP A 480 -10.15 -17.58 -25.03
N THR A 481 -8.97 -17.28 -25.58
CA THR A 481 -8.78 -16.18 -26.52
C THR A 481 -7.65 -16.48 -27.49
N THR A 482 -7.33 -15.52 -28.35
CA THR A 482 -6.16 -15.59 -29.23
C THR A 482 -5.11 -14.57 -28.76
N CYS A 483 -3.85 -14.97 -28.87
CA CYS A 483 -2.73 -14.08 -28.52
C CYS A 483 -2.73 -12.82 -29.40
N PRO A 484 -2.77 -11.62 -28.81
CA PRO A 484 -2.72 -10.36 -29.56
C PRO A 484 -1.45 -10.18 -30.39
N CYS A 485 -0.36 -10.89 -30.03
CA CYS A 485 0.94 -10.80 -30.69
C CYS A 485 1.09 -11.80 -31.84
N CYS A 486 0.87 -13.10 -31.59
CA CYS A 486 1.14 -14.16 -32.58
C CYS A 486 -0.10 -14.83 -33.16
N GLY A 487 -1.31 -14.52 -32.67
CA GLY A 487 -2.58 -15.08 -33.14
C GLY A 487 -2.87 -16.53 -32.73
N LYS A 488 -1.99 -17.16 -31.93
CA LYS A 488 -2.19 -18.54 -31.44
C LYS A 488 -3.19 -18.55 -30.26
N PRO A 489 -3.75 -19.75 -29.92
CA PRO A 489 -4.58 -19.92 -28.75
C PRO A 489 -3.86 -19.39 -27.49
N ALA A 490 -4.59 -18.71 -26.65
CA ALA A 490 -4.05 -18.05 -25.47
C ALA A 490 -5.14 -17.91 -24.39
N ARG A 491 -4.79 -17.49 -23.18
CA ARG A 491 -5.71 -17.35 -22.06
C ARG A 491 -5.67 -15.94 -21.49
N ARG A 492 -6.84 -15.35 -21.24
CA ARG A 492 -6.92 -14.07 -20.54
C ARG A 492 -6.56 -14.20 -19.08
N GLU A 493 -6.03 -13.11 -18.52
CA GLU A 493 -5.92 -12.94 -17.07
C GLU A 493 -7.32 -12.96 -16.44
N ILE A 494 -7.46 -13.68 -15.34
CA ILE A 494 -8.71 -13.86 -14.61
C ILE A 494 -8.81 -13.02 -13.35
N ASP A 495 -7.73 -12.35 -12.96
CA ASP A 495 -7.74 -11.40 -11.85
C ASP A 495 -8.31 -10.05 -12.29
N THR A 496 -8.94 -9.37 -11.36
CA THR A 496 -9.35 -7.96 -11.50
C THR A 496 -8.40 -7.06 -10.72
N MET A 497 -8.42 -5.77 -11.01
CA MET A 497 -7.63 -4.79 -10.28
C MET A 497 -8.24 -4.48 -8.91
N ASP A 498 -7.41 -4.11 -7.96
CA ASP A 498 -7.81 -3.46 -6.72
C ASP A 498 -8.64 -2.22 -7.03
N THR A 499 -9.75 -2.05 -6.31
CA THR A 499 -10.67 -0.92 -6.53
C THR A 499 -10.06 0.45 -6.27
N PHE A 500 -9.02 0.53 -5.43
CA PHE A 500 -8.27 1.78 -5.26
C PHE A 500 -7.56 2.23 -6.54
N VAL A 501 -7.28 1.33 -7.48
CA VAL A 501 -6.75 1.71 -8.80
C VAL A 501 -7.80 2.51 -9.57
N ASP A 502 -9.08 2.12 -9.49
CA ASP A 502 -10.19 2.82 -10.15
C ASP A 502 -10.36 4.24 -9.60
N SER A 503 -10.26 4.42 -8.27
CA SER A 503 -10.42 5.71 -7.60
C SER A 503 -9.14 6.55 -7.57
N SER A 504 -8.02 6.08 -8.13
CA SER A 504 -6.75 6.82 -8.10
C SER A 504 -6.70 8.01 -9.06
N TRP A 505 -7.61 8.13 -10.03
CA TRP A 505 -7.56 9.14 -11.09
C TRP A 505 -8.90 9.81 -11.44
N TYR A 506 -9.98 9.51 -10.74
CA TYR A 506 -11.34 10.02 -11.00
C TYR A 506 -11.42 11.54 -11.07
N PHE A 507 -10.62 12.24 -10.28
CA PHE A 507 -10.53 13.71 -10.29
C PHE A 507 -10.05 14.27 -11.63
N LEU A 508 -9.24 13.54 -12.39
CA LEU A 508 -8.85 13.88 -13.76
C LEU A 508 -9.98 13.55 -14.73
N ARG A 509 -10.65 12.41 -14.55
CA ARG A 509 -11.77 12.01 -15.40
C ARG A 509 -12.94 12.99 -15.35
N TYR A 510 -13.22 13.56 -14.20
CA TYR A 510 -14.26 14.59 -14.05
C TYR A 510 -13.99 15.85 -14.90
N CYS A 511 -12.76 16.15 -15.22
CA CYS A 511 -12.44 17.27 -16.09
C CYS A 511 -12.98 17.07 -17.52
N ASP A 512 -13.07 15.81 -17.98
CA ASP A 512 -13.55 15.46 -19.33
C ASP A 512 -14.23 14.08 -19.38
N PRO A 513 -15.36 13.88 -18.67
CA PRO A 513 -15.90 12.55 -18.40
C PRO A 513 -16.52 11.88 -19.63
N ARG A 514 -16.88 12.63 -20.66
CA ARG A 514 -17.53 12.13 -21.89
C ARG A 514 -16.58 11.92 -23.05
N ASN A 515 -15.27 12.06 -22.84
CA ASN A 515 -14.28 11.80 -23.86
C ASN A 515 -14.19 10.30 -24.16
N ASP A 516 -14.49 9.92 -25.40
CA ASP A 516 -14.46 8.53 -25.88
C ASP A 516 -13.17 8.19 -26.65
N LYS A 517 -12.30 9.18 -26.87
CA LYS A 517 -11.03 9.03 -27.61
C LYS A 517 -9.81 8.98 -26.71
N LYS A 518 -9.89 9.59 -25.53
CA LYS A 518 -8.81 9.70 -24.54
C LYS A 518 -9.39 9.60 -23.14
N PRO A 519 -8.58 9.24 -22.12
CA PRO A 519 -9.04 9.30 -20.71
C PRO A 519 -9.52 10.71 -20.34
N PHE A 520 -8.89 11.74 -20.88
CA PHE A 520 -9.27 13.17 -20.80
C PHE A 520 -8.49 13.99 -21.84
N ASP A 521 -8.97 15.18 -22.15
CA ASP A 521 -8.22 16.16 -22.94
C ASP A 521 -7.28 16.95 -22.03
N ARG A 522 -6.05 17.15 -22.49
CA ARG A 522 -5.00 17.83 -21.72
C ARG A 522 -5.38 19.28 -21.40
N ASP A 523 -5.93 20.01 -22.37
CA ASP A 523 -6.28 21.42 -22.17
C ASP A 523 -7.38 21.59 -21.12
N LYS A 524 -8.33 20.63 -21.04
CA LYS A 524 -9.37 20.62 -20.01
C LYS A 524 -8.79 20.34 -18.63
N VAL A 525 -7.86 19.38 -18.54
CA VAL A 525 -7.19 19.08 -17.27
C VAL A 525 -6.31 20.26 -16.84
N ASP A 526 -5.56 20.87 -17.74
CA ASP A 526 -4.70 22.01 -17.41
C ASP A 526 -5.50 23.24 -16.94
N TYR A 527 -6.74 23.40 -17.43
CA TYR A 527 -7.65 24.43 -16.93
C TYR A 527 -8.20 24.10 -15.54
N TRP A 528 -8.68 22.87 -15.29
CA TRP A 528 -9.36 22.52 -14.05
C TRP A 528 -8.42 22.19 -12.89
N MET A 529 -7.28 21.58 -13.17
CA MET A 529 -6.31 21.24 -12.11
C MET A 529 -5.48 22.48 -11.69
N ASN A 530 -5.06 22.59 -10.45
CA ASN A 530 -5.29 21.60 -9.41
C ASN A 530 -6.70 21.72 -8.83
N VAL A 531 -7.14 20.67 -8.09
CA VAL A 531 -8.33 20.74 -7.25
C VAL A 531 -8.15 21.86 -6.21
N ASP A 532 -9.13 22.77 -6.11
CA ASP A 532 -9.04 23.91 -5.18
C ASP A 532 -9.50 23.54 -3.78
N GLN A 533 -10.48 22.65 -3.67
CA GLN A 533 -10.97 22.13 -2.39
C GLN A 533 -11.31 20.66 -2.52
N TYR A 534 -10.70 19.82 -1.69
CA TYR A 534 -11.03 18.41 -1.55
C TYR A 534 -11.63 18.12 -0.18
N ILE A 535 -12.75 17.40 -0.17
CA ILE A 535 -13.46 17.02 1.07
C ILE A 535 -13.71 15.52 1.04
N GLY A 536 -13.20 14.84 2.08
CA GLY A 536 -13.28 13.38 2.18
C GLY A 536 -12.79 12.87 3.52
N GLY A 537 -12.50 11.57 3.60
CA GLY A 537 -11.75 10.99 4.70
C GLY A 537 -10.29 11.45 4.70
N VAL A 538 -9.58 11.22 5.80
CA VAL A 538 -8.14 11.56 5.89
C VAL A 538 -7.26 10.51 5.18
N GLU A 539 -7.85 9.38 4.84
CA GLU A 539 -7.24 8.30 4.08
C GLU A 539 -7.02 8.72 2.63
#